data_9db431026672f978e03ab1ab0a525732
#
_entry.id   9db431026672f978e03ab1ab0a525732
#
_cell.length_a   1.000
_cell.length_b   1.000
_cell.length_c   1.000
_cell.angle_alpha   90.00
_cell.angle_beta   90.00
_cell.angle_gamma   90.00
#
_symmetry.space_group_name_H-M   'P 1'
#
loop_
_entity.id
_entity.type
_entity.pdbx_description
1 polymer ?
#
loop_
_entity_poly.entity_id
_entity_poly.type
_entity_poly.pdbx_seq_one_letter_code
_entity_poly.pdbx_strand_id
1 'polypeptide(L)'
;SLRGNITPEMKAEHSQRVANREMAEEFTALIAELEDDKDSAMLGACRSARQYTDAHRTAFTTYADGEWACALTDIDPALIRAFVLRIRSLELSGSESACATAASELTDSLGRMKAIHQFDMAQEPVLSVTGLYRPALTGVDMKLYNSPARRTQLAQALAAKKSC
;
A
#
# COMPACT_ATOMS: atom_id res chain seq x y z
N SER A 1 66.31 -35.20 -13.62
CA SER A 1 65.28 -34.53 -14.44
C SER A 1 63.99 -35.31 -14.30
N LEU A 2 63.14 -34.86 -13.29
CA LEU A 2 61.79 -35.40 -13.03
C LEU A 2 60.80 -34.66 -13.94
N ARG A 3 60.78 -34.98 -15.22
CA ARG A 3 59.64 -34.71 -16.07
C ARG A 3 58.67 -35.87 -15.90
N GLY A 4 57.76 -35.76 -14.94
CA GLY A 4 56.65 -36.70 -14.80
C GLY A 4 55.87 -36.75 -16.11
N ASN A 5 55.76 -37.93 -16.72
CA ASN A 5 54.91 -38.14 -17.88
C ASN A 5 53.46 -37.90 -17.48
N ILE A 6 52.89 -36.82 -18.01
CA ILE A 6 51.46 -36.49 -17.84
C ILE A 6 50.70 -37.49 -18.66
N THR A 7 49.96 -38.40 -18.02
CA THR A 7 49.12 -39.39 -18.69
C THR A 7 47.91 -38.73 -19.37
N PRO A 8 47.31 -39.36 -20.40
CA PRO A 8 46.10 -38.88 -21.02
C PRO A 8 44.94 -38.68 -20.02
N GLU A 9 44.85 -39.55 -19.01
CA GLU A 9 43.86 -39.49 -17.93
C GLU A 9 44.06 -38.23 -17.08
N MET A 10 45.32 -37.91 -16.71
CA MET A 10 45.64 -36.70 -15.95
C MET A 10 45.28 -35.41 -16.72
N LYS A 11 45.48 -35.43 -18.07
CA LYS A 11 45.07 -34.29 -18.92
C LYS A 11 43.57 -34.16 -18.97
N ALA A 12 42.83 -35.26 -19.13
CA ALA A 12 41.37 -35.26 -19.15
C ALA A 12 40.79 -34.77 -17.81
N GLU A 13 41.34 -35.24 -16.69
CA GLU A 13 40.93 -34.81 -15.37
C GLU A 13 41.20 -33.31 -15.15
N HIS A 14 42.36 -32.80 -15.58
CA HIS A 14 42.70 -31.41 -15.50
C HIS A 14 41.72 -30.54 -16.34
N SER A 15 41.45 -30.93 -17.59
CA SER A 15 40.50 -30.27 -18.46
C SER A 15 39.10 -30.25 -17.85
N GLN A 16 38.67 -31.35 -17.24
CA GLN A 16 37.36 -31.40 -16.55
C GLN A 16 37.30 -30.48 -15.34
N ARG A 17 38.38 -30.39 -14.55
CA ARG A 17 38.45 -29.47 -13.41
C ARG A 17 38.40 -28.01 -13.87
N VAL A 18 39.09 -27.65 -14.96
CA VAL A 18 39.06 -26.30 -15.54
C VAL A 18 37.65 -25.99 -16.02
N ALA A 19 37.01 -26.88 -16.80
CA ALA A 19 35.63 -26.68 -17.27
C ALA A 19 34.62 -26.53 -16.12
N ASN A 20 34.74 -27.34 -15.07
CA ASN A 20 33.87 -27.26 -13.90
C ASN A 20 34.06 -25.94 -13.14
N ARG A 21 35.29 -25.44 -13.07
CA ARG A 21 35.59 -24.16 -12.44
C ARG A 21 35.01 -22.99 -13.24
N GLU A 22 35.21 -22.98 -14.55
CA GLU A 22 34.66 -21.98 -15.45
C GLU A 22 33.12 -21.95 -15.36
N MET A 23 32.46 -23.11 -15.39
CA MET A 23 31.02 -23.23 -15.21
C MET A 23 30.56 -22.70 -13.84
N ALA A 24 31.30 -22.98 -12.77
CA ALA A 24 30.98 -22.48 -11.44
C ALA A 24 31.09 -20.94 -11.36
N GLU A 25 32.08 -20.36 -12.02
CA GLU A 25 32.27 -18.91 -12.12
C GLU A 25 31.12 -18.26 -12.91
N GLU A 26 30.71 -18.87 -14.04
CA GLU A 26 29.56 -18.42 -14.85
C GLU A 26 28.25 -18.49 -14.07
N PHE A 27 28.00 -19.59 -13.35
CA PHE A 27 26.79 -19.68 -12.51
C PHE A 27 26.79 -18.66 -11.37
N THR A 28 27.95 -18.39 -10.77
CA THR A 28 28.06 -17.37 -9.72
C THR A 28 27.74 -15.98 -10.25
N ALA A 29 28.23 -15.64 -11.45
CA ALA A 29 27.92 -14.38 -12.12
C ALA A 29 26.43 -14.26 -12.46
N LEU A 30 25.84 -15.36 -13.00
CA LEU A 30 24.42 -15.40 -13.33
C LEU A 30 23.53 -15.25 -12.08
N ILE A 31 23.88 -15.88 -10.97
CA ILE A 31 23.15 -15.74 -9.69
C ILE A 31 23.19 -14.28 -9.23
N ALA A 32 24.34 -13.64 -9.29
CA ALA A 32 24.48 -12.24 -8.89
C ALA A 32 23.61 -11.31 -9.77
N GLU A 33 23.56 -11.54 -11.08
CA GLU A 33 22.71 -10.79 -12.00
C GLU A 33 21.22 -10.99 -11.69
N LEU A 34 20.79 -12.22 -11.44
CA LEU A 34 19.40 -12.54 -11.08
C LEU A 34 19.00 -11.94 -9.72
N GLU A 35 19.91 -11.86 -8.77
CA GLU A 35 19.66 -11.18 -7.50
C GLU A 35 19.46 -9.67 -7.69
N ASP A 36 20.25 -9.02 -8.54
CA ASP A 36 20.10 -7.61 -8.87
C ASP A 36 18.79 -7.33 -9.62
N ASP A 37 18.41 -8.20 -10.55
CA ASP A 37 17.14 -8.12 -11.26
C ASP A 37 15.94 -8.29 -10.32
N LYS A 38 16.03 -9.22 -9.39
CA LYS A 38 15.03 -9.43 -8.33
C LYS A 38 14.89 -8.17 -7.48
N ASP A 39 15.98 -7.61 -7.00
CA ASP A 39 15.96 -6.43 -6.15
C ASP A 39 15.40 -5.21 -6.88
N SER A 40 15.75 -5.04 -8.16
CA SER A 40 15.20 -4.03 -9.04
C SER A 40 13.68 -4.19 -9.23
N ALA A 41 13.23 -5.42 -9.46
CA ALA A 41 11.80 -5.74 -9.59
C ALA A 41 11.04 -5.47 -8.28
N MET A 42 11.61 -5.79 -7.13
CA MET A 42 11.01 -5.51 -5.82
C MET A 42 10.85 -4.00 -5.57
N LEU A 43 11.85 -3.19 -5.92
CA LEU A 43 11.74 -1.73 -5.86
C LEU A 43 10.68 -1.19 -6.82
N GLY A 44 10.61 -1.72 -8.03
CA GLY A 44 9.59 -1.40 -9.02
C GLY A 44 8.19 -1.71 -8.51
N ALA A 45 7.98 -2.89 -7.93
CA ALA A 45 6.72 -3.29 -7.32
C ALA A 45 6.30 -2.37 -6.17
N CYS A 46 7.24 -2.00 -5.29
CA CYS A 46 6.98 -1.03 -4.22
C CYS A 46 6.56 0.34 -4.77
N ARG A 47 7.19 0.82 -5.84
CA ARG A 47 6.85 2.09 -6.49
C ARG A 47 5.44 2.06 -7.06
N SER A 48 5.12 1.05 -7.85
CA SER A 48 3.80 0.87 -8.46
C SER A 48 2.71 0.72 -7.41
N ALA A 49 2.96 -0.03 -6.35
CA ALA A 49 2.03 -0.21 -5.24
C ALA A 49 1.74 1.11 -4.51
N ARG A 50 2.74 1.96 -4.33
CA ARG A 50 2.55 3.30 -3.73
C ARG A 50 1.72 4.20 -4.63
N GLN A 51 2.05 4.26 -5.93
CA GLN A 51 1.28 5.05 -6.91
C GLN A 51 -0.18 4.60 -6.94
N TYR A 52 -0.43 3.30 -6.96
CA TYR A 52 -1.77 2.74 -6.92
C TYR A 52 -2.52 3.10 -5.62
N THR A 53 -1.88 2.94 -4.48
CA THR A 53 -2.48 3.27 -3.18
C THR A 53 -2.79 4.77 -3.07
N ASP A 54 -1.92 5.64 -3.59
CA ASP A 54 -2.13 7.08 -3.59
C ASP A 54 -3.27 7.49 -4.53
N ALA A 55 -3.32 6.92 -5.73
CA ALA A 55 -4.41 7.14 -6.68
C ALA A 55 -5.76 6.66 -6.13
N HIS A 56 -5.79 5.47 -5.53
CA HIS A 56 -6.97 4.92 -4.88
C HIS A 56 -7.46 5.86 -3.75
N ARG A 57 -6.55 6.29 -2.86
CA ARG A 57 -6.89 7.21 -1.78
C ARG A 57 -7.47 8.51 -2.32
N THR A 58 -6.83 9.11 -3.34
CA THR A 58 -7.30 10.35 -3.94
C THR A 58 -8.69 10.20 -4.55
N ALA A 59 -8.91 9.14 -5.33
CA ALA A 59 -10.21 8.89 -5.94
C ALA A 59 -11.32 8.69 -4.87
N PHE A 60 -11.03 7.87 -3.87
CA PHE A 60 -11.99 7.58 -2.79
C PHE A 60 -12.32 8.83 -1.97
N THR A 61 -11.29 9.58 -1.53
CA THR A 61 -11.52 10.77 -0.70
C THR A 61 -12.23 11.86 -1.47
N THR A 62 -11.89 12.09 -2.74
CA THR A 62 -12.58 13.09 -3.58
C THR A 62 -14.07 12.75 -3.74
N TYR A 63 -14.38 11.47 -3.96
CA TYR A 63 -15.76 11.02 -4.05
C TYR A 63 -16.50 11.19 -2.72
N ALA A 64 -15.90 10.69 -1.62
CA ALA A 64 -16.51 10.75 -0.29
C ALA A 64 -16.72 12.19 0.18
N ASP A 65 -15.78 13.10 -0.07
CA ASP A 65 -15.89 14.52 0.26
C ASP A 65 -16.99 15.19 -0.54
N GLY A 66 -17.15 14.82 -1.82
CA GLY A 66 -18.25 15.29 -2.66
C GLY A 66 -19.62 14.85 -2.14
N GLU A 67 -19.79 13.57 -1.84
CA GLU A 67 -21.01 13.00 -1.26
C GLU A 67 -21.36 13.67 0.08
N TRP A 68 -20.32 13.88 0.91
CA TRP A 68 -20.50 14.57 2.20
C TRP A 68 -20.96 16.00 2.01
N ALA A 69 -20.35 16.77 1.11
CA ALA A 69 -20.73 18.15 0.82
C ALA A 69 -22.18 18.25 0.29
N CYS A 70 -22.57 17.34 -0.62
CA CYS A 70 -23.94 17.25 -1.10
C CYS A 70 -24.92 16.97 0.03
N ALA A 71 -24.63 15.98 0.89
CA ALA A 71 -25.49 15.64 2.01
C ALA A 71 -25.66 16.80 3.00
N LEU A 72 -24.61 17.57 3.25
CA LEU A 72 -24.69 18.79 4.10
C LEU A 72 -25.52 19.92 3.46
N THR A 73 -25.54 20.01 2.14
CA THR A 73 -26.37 20.99 1.43
C THR A 73 -27.86 20.59 1.45
N ASP A 74 -28.13 19.29 1.41
CA ASP A 74 -29.46 18.72 1.31
C ASP A 74 -30.05 18.28 2.67
N ILE A 75 -29.52 18.80 3.78
CA ILE A 75 -30.04 18.50 5.12
C ILE A 75 -31.53 18.86 5.17
N ASP A 76 -32.36 17.91 5.59
CA ASP A 76 -33.78 18.09 5.75
C ASP A 76 -34.08 19.27 6.69
N PRO A 77 -34.86 20.31 6.24
CA PRO A 77 -35.24 21.42 7.07
C PRO A 77 -35.96 21.03 8.38
N ALA A 78 -36.65 19.87 8.39
CA ALA A 78 -37.26 19.34 9.60
C ALA A 78 -36.22 18.93 10.65
N LEU A 79 -35.08 18.38 10.23
CA LEU A 79 -33.98 18.05 11.12
C LEU A 79 -33.38 19.34 11.73
N ILE A 80 -33.14 20.35 10.90
CA ILE A 80 -32.62 21.65 11.36
C ILE A 80 -33.55 22.26 12.39
N ARG A 81 -34.85 22.29 12.09
CA ARG A 81 -35.88 22.78 13.00
C ARG A 81 -35.88 22.03 14.33
N ALA A 82 -35.86 20.70 14.29
CA ALA A 82 -35.83 19.88 15.49
C ALA A 82 -34.55 20.12 16.33
N PHE A 83 -33.41 20.24 15.68
CA PHE A 83 -32.15 20.54 16.35
C PHE A 83 -32.16 21.89 17.07
N VAL A 84 -32.66 22.94 16.42
CA VAL A 84 -32.83 24.27 17.05
C VAL A 84 -33.79 24.21 18.26
N LEU A 85 -34.93 23.52 18.12
CA LEU A 85 -35.86 23.34 19.24
C LEU A 85 -35.24 22.55 20.39
N ARG A 86 -34.42 21.55 20.12
CA ARG A 86 -33.70 20.79 21.14
C ARG A 86 -32.72 21.65 21.91
N ILE A 87 -31.94 22.49 21.21
CA ILE A 87 -31.04 23.45 21.85
C ILE A 87 -31.84 24.39 22.77
N ARG A 88 -32.92 24.97 22.27
CA ARG A 88 -33.75 25.88 23.05
C ARG A 88 -34.34 25.21 24.29
N SER A 89 -34.80 23.98 24.18
CA SER A 89 -35.28 23.16 25.30
C SER A 89 -34.24 22.98 26.38
N LEU A 90 -33.01 22.66 25.98
CA LEU A 90 -31.89 22.48 26.90
C LEU A 90 -31.50 23.80 27.61
N GLU A 91 -31.46 24.92 26.86
CA GLU A 91 -31.23 26.24 27.45
C GLU A 91 -32.28 26.59 28.52
N LEU A 92 -33.57 26.36 28.22
CA LEU A 92 -34.64 26.60 29.15
C LEU A 92 -34.57 25.69 30.39
N SER A 93 -33.94 24.53 30.26
CA SER A 93 -33.67 23.60 31.37
C SER A 93 -32.39 23.93 32.15
N GLY A 94 -31.71 25.01 31.83
CA GLY A 94 -30.52 25.49 32.55
C GLY A 94 -29.20 24.86 32.07
N SER A 95 -29.15 24.24 30.86
CA SER A 95 -27.90 23.68 30.32
C SER A 95 -27.01 24.82 29.79
N GLU A 96 -25.78 24.90 30.33
CA GLU A 96 -24.75 25.84 29.86
C GLU A 96 -24.11 25.39 28.54
N SER A 97 -24.26 24.11 28.17
CA SER A 97 -23.67 23.50 26.95
C SER A 97 -24.75 22.93 26.02
N ALA A 98 -25.89 23.59 25.90
CA ALA A 98 -27.06 23.10 25.16
C ALA A 98 -26.74 22.67 23.72
N CYS A 99 -26.00 23.49 22.97
CA CYS A 99 -25.60 23.17 21.59
C CYS A 99 -24.71 21.94 21.52
N ALA A 100 -23.69 21.85 22.38
CA ALA A 100 -22.77 20.69 22.42
C ALA A 100 -23.53 19.41 22.81
N THR A 101 -24.45 19.49 23.74
CA THR A 101 -25.29 18.34 24.14
C THR A 101 -26.17 17.86 22.99
N ALA A 102 -26.88 18.77 22.32
CA ALA A 102 -27.71 18.41 21.16
C ALA A 102 -26.89 17.83 20.00
N ALA A 103 -25.69 18.38 19.73
CA ALA A 103 -24.77 17.86 18.73
C ALA A 103 -24.27 16.46 19.08
N SER A 104 -23.97 16.20 20.36
CA SER A 104 -23.56 14.84 20.81
C SER A 104 -24.71 13.83 20.63
N GLU A 105 -25.92 14.19 20.98
CA GLU A 105 -27.10 13.32 20.78
C GLU A 105 -27.30 12.97 19.30
N LEU A 106 -27.12 13.93 18.39
CA LEU A 106 -27.20 13.72 16.96
C LEU A 106 -26.06 12.80 16.47
N THR A 107 -24.83 13.05 16.92
CA THR A 107 -23.66 12.23 16.59
C THR A 107 -23.84 10.79 17.05
N ASP A 108 -24.35 10.55 18.25
CA ASP A 108 -24.63 9.23 18.79
C ASP A 108 -25.71 8.51 17.96
N SER A 109 -26.73 9.24 17.50
CA SER A 109 -27.79 8.71 16.63
C SER A 109 -27.23 8.29 15.27
N LEU A 110 -26.40 9.14 14.65
CA LEU A 110 -25.71 8.81 13.40
C LEU A 110 -24.74 7.64 13.57
N GLY A 111 -24.06 7.54 14.71
CA GLY A 111 -23.20 6.40 15.03
C GLY A 111 -23.95 5.08 15.07
N ARG A 112 -25.16 5.06 15.65
CA ARG A 112 -26.02 3.87 15.62
C ARG A 112 -26.50 3.50 14.21
N MET A 113 -26.88 4.49 13.41
CA MET A 113 -27.29 4.29 12.02
C MET A 113 -26.14 3.77 11.16
N LYS A 114 -24.93 4.34 11.34
CA LYS A 114 -23.71 3.88 10.68
C LYS A 114 -23.46 2.39 10.92
N ALA A 115 -23.69 1.90 12.15
CA ALA A 115 -23.41 0.51 12.51
C ALA A 115 -24.28 -0.51 11.74
N ILE A 116 -25.46 -0.10 11.30
CA ILE A 116 -26.40 -0.95 10.56
C ILE A 116 -26.47 -0.62 9.06
N HIS A 117 -25.82 0.45 8.62
CA HIS A 117 -25.82 0.85 7.22
C HIS A 117 -25.01 -0.13 6.36
N GLN A 118 -25.61 -0.60 5.27
CA GLN A 118 -24.98 -1.47 4.29
C GLN A 118 -25.03 -0.82 2.91
N PHE A 119 -23.92 -0.86 2.21
CA PHE A 119 -23.86 -0.40 0.82
C PHE A 119 -24.34 -1.52 -0.13
N ASP A 120 -25.24 -1.18 -1.01
CA ASP A 120 -25.55 -2.02 -2.17
C ASP A 120 -24.52 -1.71 -3.27
N MET A 121 -23.44 -2.48 -3.30
CA MET A 121 -22.33 -2.26 -4.24
C MET A 121 -22.76 -2.31 -5.71
N ALA A 122 -23.88 -2.96 -6.03
CA ALA A 122 -24.44 -2.98 -7.39
C ALA A 122 -24.98 -1.60 -7.83
N GLN A 123 -25.38 -0.77 -6.87
CA GLN A 123 -25.90 0.58 -7.08
C GLN A 123 -24.84 1.67 -6.88
N GLU A 124 -23.61 1.29 -6.54
CA GLU A 124 -22.52 2.18 -6.21
C GLU A 124 -21.50 2.29 -7.37
N PRO A 125 -21.59 3.32 -8.24
CA PRO A 125 -20.76 3.40 -9.45
C PRO A 125 -19.28 3.58 -9.16
N VAL A 126 -18.91 4.26 -8.07
CA VAL A 126 -17.52 4.49 -7.69
C VAL A 126 -17.04 3.40 -6.72
N LEU A 127 -17.81 3.12 -5.68
CA LEU A 127 -17.42 2.12 -4.66
C LEU A 127 -17.34 0.71 -5.22
N SER A 128 -18.10 0.37 -6.27
CA SER A 128 -17.97 -0.92 -6.96
C SER A 128 -16.57 -1.14 -7.56
N VAL A 129 -15.88 -0.06 -7.89
CA VAL A 129 -14.51 -0.09 -8.47
C VAL A 129 -13.45 0.10 -7.37
N THR A 130 -13.63 1.07 -6.49
CA THR A 130 -12.63 1.40 -5.46
C THR A 130 -12.70 0.49 -4.23
N GLY A 131 -13.89 -0.07 -3.94
CA GLY A 131 -14.16 -0.68 -2.64
C GLY A 131 -14.26 0.37 -1.52
N LEU A 132 -14.53 -0.09 -0.31
CA LEU A 132 -14.64 0.72 0.91
C LEU A 132 -13.35 0.77 1.71
N TYR A 133 -12.41 -0.09 1.42
CA TYR A 133 -11.21 -0.30 2.23
C TYR A 133 -9.95 -0.11 1.39
N ARG A 134 -8.85 0.06 2.11
CA ARG A 134 -7.53 0.10 1.47
C ARG A 134 -7.31 -1.17 0.64
N PRO A 135 -6.85 -1.06 -0.62
CA PRO A 135 -6.64 -2.21 -1.47
C PRO A 135 -5.55 -3.13 -0.90
N ALA A 136 -5.75 -4.43 -1.03
CA ALA A 136 -4.74 -5.41 -0.71
C ALA A 136 -3.60 -5.35 -1.74
N LEU A 137 -2.37 -5.37 -1.26
CA LEU A 137 -1.17 -5.38 -2.11
C LEU A 137 -0.62 -6.81 -2.15
N THR A 138 -0.81 -7.48 -3.29
CA THR A 138 -0.25 -8.81 -3.54
C THR A 138 1.05 -8.71 -4.34
N GLY A 139 2.01 -9.61 -4.07
CA GLY A 139 3.30 -9.62 -4.77
C GLY A 139 4.25 -8.49 -4.41
N VAL A 140 4.00 -7.77 -3.33
CA VAL A 140 4.84 -6.67 -2.84
C VAL A 140 5.54 -7.10 -1.55
N ASP A 141 6.84 -6.88 -1.46
CA ASP A 141 7.56 -7.03 -0.19
C ASP A 141 7.15 -5.92 0.78
N MET A 142 6.29 -6.26 1.74
CA MET A 142 5.74 -5.29 2.69
C MET A 142 6.80 -4.74 3.66
N LYS A 143 7.88 -5.46 3.93
CA LYS A 143 8.99 -4.96 4.75
C LYS A 143 9.75 -3.86 4.02
N LEU A 144 9.94 -4.03 2.73
CA LEU A 144 10.54 -3.03 1.86
C LEU A 144 9.58 -1.87 1.60
N TYR A 145 8.31 -2.17 1.33
CA TYR A 145 7.25 -1.18 1.10
C TYR A 145 7.10 -0.20 2.28
N ASN A 146 7.10 -0.71 3.50
CA ASN A 146 6.91 0.08 4.72
C ASN A 146 8.16 0.81 5.20
N SER A 147 9.34 0.55 4.61
CA SER A 147 10.61 1.16 5.05
C SER A 147 11.23 2.03 3.96
N PRO A 148 11.04 3.36 3.99
CA PRO A 148 11.71 4.27 3.07
C PRO A 148 13.23 4.13 3.09
N ALA A 149 13.82 3.97 4.28
CA ALA A 149 15.27 3.82 4.45
C ALA A 149 15.81 2.58 3.71
N ARG A 150 15.13 1.42 3.84
CA ARG A 150 15.52 0.20 3.15
C ARG A 150 15.43 0.34 1.63
N ARG A 151 14.38 1.00 1.12
CA ARG A 151 14.24 1.26 -0.32
C ARG A 151 15.37 2.15 -0.84
N THR A 152 15.72 3.19 -0.11
CA THR A 152 16.83 4.10 -0.47
C THR A 152 18.16 3.36 -0.46
N GLN A 153 18.44 2.58 0.58
CA GLN A 153 19.67 1.79 0.67
C GLN A 153 19.79 0.78 -0.48
N LEU A 154 18.70 0.06 -0.79
CA LEU A 154 18.68 -0.92 -1.87
C LEU A 154 18.87 -0.24 -3.24
N ALA A 155 18.20 0.89 -3.48
CA ALA A 155 18.36 1.67 -4.70
C ALA A 155 19.80 2.19 -4.88
N GLN A 156 20.42 2.67 -3.81
CA GLN A 156 21.80 3.12 -3.83
C GLN A 156 22.78 1.98 -4.09
N ALA A 157 22.57 0.81 -3.48
CA ALA A 157 23.40 -0.36 -3.71
C ALA A 157 23.33 -0.83 -5.17
N LEU A 158 22.15 -0.85 -5.78
CA LEU A 158 21.96 -1.20 -7.19
C LEU A 158 22.61 -0.16 -8.13
N ALA A 159 22.49 1.14 -7.82
CA ALA A 159 23.11 2.20 -8.60
C ALA A 159 24.64 2.12 -8.56
N ALA A 160 25.25 1.83 -7.41
CA ALA A 160 26.67 1.67 -7.24
C ALA A 160 27.25 0.52 -8.09
N LYS A 161 26.53 -0.61 -8.19
CA LYS A 161 26.93 -1.76 -9.02
C LYS A 161 26.90 -1.45 -10.51
N LYS A 162 26.00 -0.57 -10.97
CA LYS A 162 25.90 -0.17 -12.39
C LYS A 162 26.98 0.85 -12.81
N SER A 163 27.64 1.49 -11.86
CA SER A 163 28.68 2.52 -12.09
C SER A 163 30.10 1.94 -12.13
N CYS A 164 30.24 0.65 -11.85
CA CYS A 164 31.50 -0.12 -11.99
C CYS A 164 31.49 -0.93 -13.27
#